data_d0d1f4c2a3b4f5efa71666f4a34b2673
#
_entry.id   d0d1f4c2a3b4f5efa71666f4a34b2673
#
_cell.length_a   1.000
_cell.length_b   1.000
_cell.length_c   1.000
_cell.angle_alpha   90.00
_cell.angle_beta   90.00
_cell.angle_gamma   90.00
#
_symmetry.space_group_name_H-M   'P 1'
#
loop_
_entity.id
_entity.type
_entity.pdbx_description
1 polymer ?
#
loop_
_entity_poly.entity_id
_entity_poly.type
_entity_poly.pdbx_seq_one_letter_code
_entity_poly.pdbx_strand_id
1 'polypeptide(L)'
;SSSKLSSHCLFRRLGLPLPRPYPEAAFPLLAKPASGSGSRGVTVLHTPQQLSAFREGIGRDGEWIIEEYVAGPGYSIEVLGCGGACMALEITEIQVDEACDCKRVVYPAALPEAPARQMAQFAEEIAAALELQGLMDLEAIYTAGGWRLLEIDARLPSQTPVTVYHATGFNMLEALYQIFSEGRLPPPPRAARRRAVIYEQIRVQDGCLEVMGERIISGAGPLRYSENCFGADAALSSFREGALAWTAILIFCGATLEEAWSRRRAAIETMGKEFGLKITPEAERGR
;
A
#
# COMPACT_ATOMS: atom_id res chain seq x y z
N SER A 1 -13.15 -5.12 -7.75
CA SER A 1 -14.27 -5.01 -6.82
C SER A 1 -14.00 -3.90 -5.83
N SER A 2 -14.88 -2.99 -5.67
CA SER A 2 -14.76 -1.88 -4.71
C SER A 2 -15.52 -2.13 -3.41
N SER A 3 -15.95 -3.38 -3.15
CA SER A 3 -16.76 -3.75 -1.99
C SER A 3 -15.98 -4.56 -0.96
N LYS A 4 -15.59 -3.92 0.13
CA LYS A 4 -14.97 -4.57 1.30
C LYS A 4 -15.87 -5.64 1.94
N LEU A 5 -17.20 -5.45 1.87
CA LEU A 5 -18.15 -6.47 2.33
C LEU A 5 -18.06 -7.75 1.50
N SER A 6 -17.92 -7.65 0.19
CA SER A 6 -17.73 -8.81 -0.69
C SER A 6 -16.44 -9.54 -0.35
N SER A 7 -15.34 -8.81 -0.09
CA SER A 7 -14.07 -9.39 0.37
C SER A 7 -14.25 -10.15 1.69
N HIS A 8 -14.90 -9.55 2.68
CA HIS A 8 -15.17 -10.19 3.98
C HIS A 8 -16.08 -11.42 3.87
N CYS A 9 -17.09 -11.38 3.02
CA CYS A 9 -17.94 -12.56 2.77
C CYS A 9 -17.14 -13.70 2.16
N LEU A 10 -16.24 -13.40 1.23
CA LEU A 10 -15.35 -14.39 0.62
C LEU A 10 -14.39 -14.99 1.66
N PHE A 11 -13.72 -14.14 2.45
CA PHE A 11 -12.80 -14.59 3.50
C PHE A 11 -13.49 -15.53 4.50
N ARG A 12 -14.71 -15.18 4.96
CA ARG A 12 -15.50 -16.05 5.85
C ARG A 12 -15.85 -17.37 5.20
N ARG A 13 -16.24 -17.38 3.93
CA ARG A 13 -16.58 -18.60 3.19
C ARG A 13 -15.38 -19.53 3.05
N LEU A 14 -14.16 -18.98 2.90
CA LEU A 14 -12.91 -19.72 2.83
C LEU A 14 -12.30 -20.02 4.21
N GLY A 15 -12.88 -19.55 5.30
CA GLY A 15 -12.32 -19.74 6.63
C GLY A 15 -11.02 -18.97 6.90
N LEU A 16 -10.78 -17.89 6.13
CA LEU A 16 -9.57 -17.08 6.21
C LEU A 16 -9.66 -16.06 7.37
N PRO A 17 -8.51 -15.69 7.97
CA PRO A 17 -8.48 -14.78 9.11
C PRO A 17 -8.81 -13.35 8.70
N LEU A 18 -9.79 -12.73 9.34
CA LEU A 18 -10.19 -11.34 9.14
C LEU A 18 -10.37 -10.63 10.48
N PRO A 19 -10.41 -9.29 10.53
CA PRO A 19 -10.72 -8.54 11.74
C PRO A 19 -12.09 -8.96 12.31
N ARG A 20 -12.19 -9.06 13.63
CA ARG A 20 -13.45 -9.43 14.29
C ARG A 20 -14.47 -8.30 14.10
N PRO A 21 -15.71 -8.62 13.67
CA PRO A 21 -16.74 -7.59 13.52
C PRO A 21 -17.24 -7.11 14.89
N TYR A 22 -17.76 -5.89 14.96
CA TYR A 22 -18.56 -5.44 16.09
C TYR A 22 -19.96 -6.12 16.04
N PRO A 23 -20.55 -6.61 17.18
CA PRO A 23 -20.13 -6.37 18.58
C PRO A 23 -19.14 -7.39 19.17
N GLU A 24 -18.63 -8.33 18.40
CA GLU A 24 -17.68 -9.35 18.91
C GLU A 24 -16.30 -8.75 19.22
N ALA A 25 -15.93 -7.65 18.54
CA ALA A 25 -14.69 -6.93 18.77
C ALA A 25 -14.78 -5.96 19.96
N ALA A 26 -13.69 -5.89 20.73
CA ALA A 26 -13.52 -4.88 21.78
C ALA A 26 -12.92 -3.58 21.20
N PHE A 27 -13.05 -2.48 21.92
CA PHE A 27 -12.37 -1.21 21.57
C PHE A 27 -10.84 -1.33 21.70
N PRO A 28 -10.07 -0.60 20.85
CA PRO A 28 -10.54 0.30 19.81
C PRO A 28 -11.15 -0.44 18.60
N LEU A 29 -12.11 0.21 17.94
CA LEU A 29 -12.75 -0.27 16.72
C LEU A 29 -12.29 0.58 15.52
N LEU A 30 -12.31 -0.01 14.34
CA LEU A 30 -12.17 0.68 13.07
C LEU A 30 -13.53 0.74 12.38
N ALA A 31 -13.96 1.93 11.98
CA ALA A 31 -15.11 2.14 11.11
C ALA A 31 -14.63 2.57 9.72
N LYS A 32 -15.11 1.89 8.67
CA LYS A 32 -14.75 2.18 7.27
C LYS A 32 -15.96 2.05 6.37
N PRO A 33 -16.09 2.88 5.30
CA PRO A 33 -17.12 2.67 4.29
C PRO A 33 -16.95 1.30 3.64
N ALA A 34 -18.07 0.63 3.36
CA ALA A 34 -18.07 -0.68 2.69
C ALA A 34 -17.55 -0.62 1.25
N SER A 35 -17.61 0.56 0.63
CA SER A 35 -17.09 0.84 -0.72
C SER A 35 -16.17 2.05 -0.73
N GLY A 36 -15.28 2.12 -1.72
CA GLY A 36 -14.29 3.19 -1.87
C GLY A 36 -12.85 2.70 -1.65
N SER A 37 -11.88 3.58 -1.93
CA SER A 37 -10.45 3.33 -1.87
C SER A 37 -9.69 4.49 -1.23
N GLY A 38 -8.37 4.32 -0.96
CA GLY A 38 -7.51 5.36 -0.41
C GLY A 38 -7.89 5.76 1.01
N SER A 39 -8.34 4.81 1.82
CA SER A 39 -8.70 4.99 3.25
C SER A 39 -9.64 6.16 3.55
N ARG A 40 -10.43 6.60 2.57
CA ARG A 40 -11.38 7.71 2.74
C ARG A 40 -12.48 7.31 3.70
N GLY A 41 -12.70 8.15 4.73
CA GLY A 41 -13.73 7.91 5.74
C GLY A 41 -13.37 6.89 6.80
N VAL A 42 -12.16 6.31 6.77
CA VAL A 42 -11.69 5.42 7.84
C VAL A 42 -11.54 6.21 9.13
N THR A 43 -12.07 5.68 10.23
CA THR A 43 -12.06 6.33 11.54
C THR A 43 -11.82 5.30 12.64
N VAL A 44 -10.91 5.59 13.57
CA VAL A 44 -10.68 4.78 14.76
C VAL A 44 -11.55 5.28 15.90
N LEU A 45 -12.29 4.37 16.51
CA LEU A 45 -13.23 4.63 17.60
C LEU A 45 -12.70 3.98 18.88
N HIS A 46 -12.38 4.79 19.87
CA HIS A 46 -11.75 4.32 21.11
C HIS A 46 -12.75 4.03 22.24
N THR A 47 -13.96 4.57 22.15
CA THR A 47 -14.96 4.47 23.23
C THR A 47 -16.37 4.21 22.69
N PRO A 48 -17.29 3.64 23.52
CA PRO A 48 -18.68 3.51 23.16
C PRO A 48 -19.36 4.85 22.81
N GLN A 49 -18.96 5.93 23.46
CA GLN A 49 -19.48 7.27 23.19
C GLN A 49 -19.11 7.74 21.79
N GLN A 50 -17.84 7.51 21.36
CA GLN A 50 -17.41 7.81 20.00
C GLN A 50 -18.17 6.97 18.97
N LEU A 51 -18.42 5.69 19.26
CA LEU A 51 -19.23 4.84 18.38
C LEU A 51 -20.67 5.36 18.25
N SER A 52 -21.30 5.79 19.34
CA SER A 52 -22.64 6.36 19.29
C SER A 52 -22.70 7.64 18.45
N ALA A 53 -21.79 8.58 18.72
CA ALA A 53 -21.69 9.82 17.95
C ALA A 53 -21.39 9.56 16.46
N PHE A 54 -20.51 8.60 16.16
CA PHE A 54 -20.24 8.19 14.78
C PHE A 54 -21.50 7.69 14.08
N ARG A 55 -22.29 6.81 14.73
CA ARG A 55 -23.53 6.26 14.18
C ARG A 55 -24.62 7.31 13.95
N GLU A 56 -24.69 8.32 14.80
CA GLU A 56 -25.58 9.47 14.63
C GLU A 56 -25.15 10.34 13.46
N GLY A 57 -23.83 10.51 13.25
CA GLY A 57 -23.25 11.37 12.22
C GLY A 57 -23.26 10.81 10.80
N ILE A 58 -23.18 9.48 10.64
CA ILE A 58 -23.12 8.85 9.29
C ILE A 58 -24.48 8.81 8.57
N GLY A 59 -25.58 9.19 9.24
CA GLY A 59 -26.92 9.14 8.65
C GLY A 59 -27.35 7.75 8.23
N ARG A 60 -28.32 7.69 7.31
CA ARG A 60 -28.80 6.42 6.72
C ARG A 60 -28.13 6.09 5.38
N ASP A 61 -27.26 6.96 4.89
CA ASP A 61 -26.66 6.85 3.58
C ASP A 61 -25.31 6.13 3.66
N GLY A 62 -25.23 4.95 3.03
CA GLY A 62 -24.03 4.14 2.91
C GLY A 62 -23.92 2.96 3.87
N GLU A 63 -23.27 1.92 3.40
CA GLU A 63 -22.92 0.74 4.21
C GLU A 63 -21.57 0.94 4.86
N TRP A 64 -21.45 0.59 6.15
CA TRP A 64 -20.25 0.72 6.93
C TRP A 64 -19.83 -0.63 7.52
N ILE A 65 -18.55 -0.86 7.58
CA ILE A 65 -17.93 -1.95 8.33
C ILE A 65 -17.39 -1.38 9.63
N ILE A 66 -17.78 -1.99 10.75
CA ILE A 66 -17.24 -1.69 12.07
C ILE A 66 -16.63 -2.98 12.62
N GLU A 67 -15.34 -2.95 12.87
CA GLU A 67 -14.55 -4.12 13.22
C GLU A 67 -13.41 -3.78 14.20
N GLU A 68 -12.67 -4.78 14.69
CA GLU A 68 -11.51 -4.55 15.55
C GLU A 68 -10.48 -3.66 14.83
N TYR A 69 -9.93 -2.70 15.55
CA TYR A 69 -8.75 -1.99 15.09
C TYR A 69 -7.52 -2.88 15.25
N VAL A 70 -6.96 -3.32 14.16
CA VAL A 70 -5.77 -4.17 14.13
C VAL A 70 -4.54 -3.30 14.05
N ALA A 71 -3.76 -3.23 15.13
CA ALA A 71 -2.48 -2.53 15.15
C ALA A 71 -1.36 -3.46 14.68
N GLY A 72 -0.61 -3.04 13.68
CA GLY A 72 0.51 -3.80 13.14
C GLY A 72 0.96 -3.29 11.78
N PRO A 73 2.08 -3.80 11.26
CA PRO A 73 2.52 -3.47 9.91
C PRO A 73 1.54 -4.03 8.87
N GLY A 74 1.25 -3.19 7.86
CA GLY A 74 0.44 -3.54 6.71
C GLY A 74 1.28 -4.18 5.61
N TYR A 75 0.67 -5.06 4.84
CA TYR A 75 1.31 -5.75 3.72
C TYR A 75 0.34 -5.86 2.55
N SER A 76 0.88 -5.83 1.33
CA SER A 76 0.14 -6.13 0.10
C SER A 76 0.88 -7.19 -0.71
N ILE A 77 0.11 -8.01 -1.42
CA ILE A 77 0.60 -8.98 -2.39
C ILE A 77 -0.31 -8.98 -3.60
N GLU A 78 0.27 -8.81 -4.78
CA GLU A 78 -0.47 -8.97 -6.03
C GLU A 78 -0.47 -10.43 -6.48
N VAL A 79 -1.59 -10.82 -7.10
CA VAL A 79 -1.77 -12.14 -7.70
C VAL A 79 -2.28 -11.99 -9.11
N LEU A 80 -1.64 -12.72 -10.03
CA LEU A 80 -2.08 -12.86 -11.40
C LEU A 80 -2.85 -14.19 -11.56
N GLY A 81 -3.94 -14.16 -12.30
CA GLY A 81 -4.73 -15.35 -12.63
C GLY A 81 -5.00 -15.47 -14.12
N CYS A 82 -4.93 -16.68 -14.67
CA CYS A 82 -5.25 -16.97 -16.06
C CYS A 82 -5.57 -18.45 -16.23
N GLY A 83 -6.75 -18.76 -16.79
CA GLY A 83 -7.12 -20.14 -17.17
C GLY A 83 -7.09 -21.15 -16.03
N GLY A 84 -7.43 -20.73 -14.81
CA GLY A 84 -7.42 -21.58 -13.61
C GLY A 84 -6.05 -21.69 -12.92
N ALA A 85 -4.98 -21.17 -13.52
CA ALA A 85 -3.68 -21.03 -12.87
C ALA A 85 -3.56 -19.66 -12.21
N CYS A 86 -2.82 -19.57 -11.10
CA CYS A 86 -2.51 -18.30 -10.44
C CYS A 86 -1.03 -18.22 -10.05
N MET A 87 -0.55 -17.00 -9.87
CA MET A 87 0.83 -16.70 -9.49
C MET A 87 0.85 -15.51 -8.52
N ALA A 88 1.18 -15.77 -7.26
CA ALA A 88 1.46 -14.73 -6.29
C ALA A 88 2.80 -14.06 -6.62
N LEU A 89 2.86 -12.73 -6.49
CA LEU A 89 4.05 -11.95 -6.74
C LEU A 89 4.80 -11.62 -5.43
N GLU A 90 5.47 -10.49 -5.38
CA GLU A 90 6.27 -10.08 -4.23
C GLU A 90 5.38 -9.45 -3.14
N ILE A 91 5.70 -9.74 -1.87
CA ILE A 91 5.04 -9.06 -0.74
C ILE A 91 5.75 -7.73 -0.49
N THR A 92 4.97 -6.67 -0.42
CA THR A 92 5.43 -5.32 -0.03
C THR A 92 4.90 -4.95 1.35
N GLU A 93 5.70 -4.19 2.11
CA GLU A 93 5.26 -3.58 3.37
C GLU A 93 4.63 -2.21 3.08
N ILE A 94 3.43 -1.98 3.62
CA ILE A 94 2.67 -0.75 3.46
C ILE A 94 2.77 0.05 4.76
N GLN A 95 3.30 1.26 4.68
CA GLN A 95 3.36 2.19 5.80
C GLN A 95 2.36 3.32 5.58
N VAL A 96 1.47 3.51 6.55
CA VAL A 96 0.41 4.52 6.49
C VAL A 96 0.72 5.72 7.38
N ASP A 97 0.08 6.85 7.10
CA ASP A 97 0.06 8.02 7.98
C ASP A 97 -1.04 7.90 9.06
N GLU A 98 -1.21 8.95 9.87
CA GLU A 98 -2.21 9.00 10.94
C GLU A 98 -3.66 8.92 10.43
N ALA A 99 -3.87 9.22 9.14
CA ALA A 99 -5.16 9.10 8.46
C ALA A 99 -5.35 7.75 7.78
N CYS A 100 -4.50 6.75 8.07
CA CYS A 100 -4.44 5.44 7.44
C CYS A 100 -4.21 5.49 5.91
N ASP A 101 -3.65 6.60 5.40
CA ASP A 101 -3.34 6.76 3.98
C ASP A 101 -1.90 6.30 3.69
N CYS A 102 -1.70 5.53 2.60
CA CYS A 102 -0.39 4.95 2.31
C CYS A 102 0.63 6.02 1.95
N LYS A 103 1.65 6.18 2.79
CA LYS A 103 2.74 7.17 2.60
C LYS A 103 4.01 6.55 2.02
N ARG A 104 4.17 5.24 2.19
CA ARG A 104 5.39 4.53 1.77
C ARG A 104 5.11 3.06 1.49
N VAL A 105 5.75 2.54 0.46
CA VAL A 105 5.81 1.10 0.15
C VAL A 105 7.28 0.65 0.18
N VAL A 106 7.54 -0.44 0.88
CA VAL A 106 8.91 -0.95 1.10
C VAL A 106 9.04 -2.39 0.61
N TYR A 107 10.11 -2.68 -0.12
CA TYR A 107 10.50 -4.03 -0.50
C TYR A 107 12.01 -4.25 -0.22
N PRO A 108 12.43 -5.41 0.28
CA PRO A 108 11.60 -6.51 0.75
C PRO A 108 10.84 -6.16 2.02
N ALA A 109 9.67 -6.75 2.18
CA ALA A 109 8.90 -6.64 3.41
C ALA A 109 9.65 -7.27 4.59
N ALA A 110 9.62 -6.61 5.75
CA ALA A 110 10.23 -7.15 6.97
C ALA A 110 9.31 -8.22 7.59
N LEU A 111 9.24 -9.37 6.94
CA LEU A 111 8.33 -10.45 7.29
C LEU A 111 9.10 -11.78 7.36
N PRO A 112 8.95 -12.59 8.43
CA PRO A 112 9.52 -13.93 8.49
C PRO A 112 8.99 -14.83 7.35
N GLU A 113 9.78 -15.83 6.97
CA GLU A 113 9.48 -16.70 5.82
C GLU A 113 8.14 -17.46 5.96
N ALA A 114 7.82 -17.96 7.16
CA ALA A 114 6.60 -18.74 7.36
C ALA A 114 5.32 -17.87 7.21
N PRO A 115 5.19 -16.68 7.83
CA PRO A 115 4.10 -15.76 7.53
C PRO A 115 4.06 -15.32 6.07
N ALA A 116 5.21 -15.08 5.41
CA ALA A 116 5.24 -14.70 4.00
C ALA A 116 4.63 -15.80 3.12
N ARG A 117 5.03 -17.06 3.31
CA ARG A 117 4.42 -18.20 2.60
C ARG A 117 2.92 -18.32 2.86
N GLN A 118 2.49 -18.10 4.11
CA GLN A 118 1.07 -18.16 4.46
C GLN A 118 0.26 -17.08 3.75
N MET A 119 0.77 -15.85 3.65
CA MET A 119 0.11 -14.78 2.91
C MET A 119 -0.03 -15.12 1.42
N ALA A 120 1.02 -15.64 0.80
CA ALA A 120 0.98 -16.08 -0.60
C ALA A 120 -0.06 -17.19 -0.80
N GLN A 121 -0.14 -18.18 0.11
CA GLN A 121 -1.15 -19.24 0.07
C GLN A 121 -2.58 -18.68 0.16
N PHE A 122 -2.84 -17.76 1.08
CA PHE A 122 -4.16 -17.10 1.16
C PHE A 122 -4.52 -16.38 -0.13
N ALA A 123 -3.57 -15.65 -0.71
CA ALA A 123 -3.77 -14.91 -1.94
C ALA A 123 -4.06 -15.84 -3.13
N GLU A 124 -3.35 -16.96 -3.25
CA GLU A 124 -3.58 -17.99 -4.28
C GLU A 124 -4.92 -18.71 -4.07
N GLU A 125 -5.28 -19.04 -2.82
CA GLU A 125 -6.58 -19.65 -2.48
C GLU A 125 -7.76 -18.75 -2.87
N ILE A 126 -7.63 -17.44 -2.59
CA ILE A 126 -8.61 -16.43 -2.97
C ILE A 126 -8.70 -16.33 -4.50
N ALA A 127 -7.56 -16.25 -5.19
CA ALA A 127 -7.50 -16.16 -6.63
C ALA A 127 -8.16 -17.37 -7.31
N ALA A 128 -7.90 -18.58 -6.81
CA ALA A 128 -8.52 -19.82 -7.27
C ALA A 128 -10.05 -19.83 -7.05
N ALA A 129 -10.49 -19.42 -5.84
CA ALA A 129 -11.92 -19.35 -5.49
C ALA A 129 -12.71 -18.30 -6.32
N LEU A 130 -12.03 -17.29 -6.85
CA LEU A 130 -12.58 -16.28 -7.75
C LEU A 130 -12.45 -16.65 -9.23
N GLU A 131 -11.80 -17.76 -9.57
CA GLU A 131 -11.40 -18.08 -10.94
C GLU A 131 -10.75 -16.87 -11.63
N LEU A 132 -9.79 -16.25 -10.90
CA LEU A 132 -9.21 -14.96 -11.25
C LEU A 132 -8.72 -14.94 -12.71
N GLN A 133 -9.19 -13.94 -13.46
CA GLN A 133 -8.69 -13.63 -14.78
C GLN A 133 -8.17 -12.18 -14.77
N GLY A 134 -6.86 -12.02 -14.74
CA GLY A 134 -6.20 -10.73 -14.62
C GLY A 134 -5.40 -10.59 -13.34
N LEU A 135 -5.56 -9.48 -12.64
CA LEU A 135 -4.80 -9.14 -11.43
C LEU A 135 -5.73 -8.73 -10.29
N MET A 136 -5.39 -9.15 -9.09
CA MET A 136 -5.89 -8.59 -7.84
C MET A 136 -4.74 -8.33 -6.89
N ASP A 137 -4.94 -7.45 -5.90
CA ASP A 137 -4.12 -7.35 -4.71
C ASP A 137 -4.89 -7.79 -3.46
N LEU A 138 -4.17 -8.33 -2.50
CA LEU A 138 -4.65 -8.68 -1.17
C LEU A 138 -3.91 -7.84 -0.15
N GLU A 139 -4.66 -7.05 0.63
CA GLU A 139 -4.12 -6.28 1.75
C GLU A 139 -4.38 -6.99 3.08
N ALA A 140 -3.36 -7.01 3.95
CA ALA A 140 -3.43 -7.66 5.25
C ALA A 140 -2.53 -6.97 6.29
N ILE A 141 -2.85 -7.18 7.58
CA ILE A 141 -1.99 -6.81 8.71
C ILE A 141 -1.49 -8.08 9.38
N TYR A 142 -0.20 -8.10 9.73
CA TYR A 142 0.40 -9.18 10.50
C TYR A 142 0.68 -8.76 11.94
N THR A 143 0.22 -9.55 12.89
CA THR A 143 0.36 -9.30 14.32
C THR A 143 0.93 -10.53 15.04
N ALA A 144 1.24 -10.42 16.32
CA ALA A 144 1.58 -11.57 17.16
C ALA A 144 0.46 -12.64 17.17
N GLY A 145 -0.79 -12.25 16.91
CA GLY A 145 -1.94 -13.15 16.76
C GLY A 145 -2.15 -13.70 15.34
N GLY A 146 -1.20 -13.51 14.43
CA GLY A 146 -1.27 -13.92 13.03
C GLY A 146 -1.88 -12.87 12.10
N TRP A 147 -2.23 -13.30 10.90
CA TRP A 147 -2.78 -12.46 9.85
C TRP A 147 -4.21 -11.97 10.16
N ARG A 148 -4.52 -10.77 9.63
CA ARG A 148 -5.87 -10.24 9.45
C ARG A 148 -5.98 -9.67 8.05
N LEU A 149 -6.77 -10.33 7.21
CA LEU A 149 -7.01 -9.92 5.82
C LEU A 149 -8.00 -8.75 5.82
N LEU A 150 -7.68 -7.67 5.10
CA LEU A 150 -8.45 -6.43 5.13
C LEU A 150 -9.39 -6.31 3.94
N GLU A 151 -8.85 -6.48 2.73
CA GLU A 151 -9.61 -6.35 1.49
C GLU A 151 -8.87 -6.96 0.29
N ILE A 152 -9.62 -7.15 -0.78
CA ILE A 152 -9.11 -7.49 -2.11
C ILE A 152 -9.54 -6.40 -3.07
N ASP A 153 -8.63 -5.93 -3.89
CA ASP A 153 -8.93 -5.05 -5.01
C ASP A 153 -8.58 -5.74 -6.34
N ALA A 154 -9.57 -5.94 -7.20
CA ALA A 154 -9.37 -6.51 -8.53
C ALA A 154 -9.03 -5.40 -9.55
N ARG A 155 -7.94 -4.71 -9.34
CA ARG A 155 -7.40 -3.63 -10.17
C ARG A 155 -5.89 -3.56 -10.04
N LEU A 156 -5.25 -2.88 -10.98
CA LEU A 156 -3.83 -2.53 -10.83
C LEU A 156 -3.71 -1.46 -9.74
N PRO A 157 -3.01 -1.72 -8.63
CA PRO A 157 -2.74 -0.72 -7.59
C PRO A 157 -1.85 0.42 -8.11
N SER A 158 -1.83 1.56 -7.40
CA SER A 158 -1.06 2.73 -7.82
C SER A 158 0.43 2.67 -7.45
N GLN A 159 0.78 1.97 -6.38
CA GLN A 159 2.08 2.09 -5.72
C GLN A 159 2.89 0.80 -5.76
N THR A 160 2.29 -0.31 -5.33
CA THR A 160 2.95 -1.60 -5.20
C THR A 160 3.48 -2.15 -6.53
N PRO A 161 2.81 -2.01 -7.70
CA PRO A 161 3.37 -2.41 -8.99
C PRO A 161 4.65 -1.65 -9.36
N VAL A 162 4.73 -0.38 -9.03
CA VAL A 162 5.92 0.44 -9.26
C VAL A 162 7.08 -0.06 -8.38
N THR A 163 6.79 -0.32 -7.10
CA THR A 163 7.78 -0.89 -6.17
C THR A 163 8.28 -2.25 -6.64
N VAL A 164 7.39 -3.17 -7.02
CA VAL A 164 7.73 -4.51 -7.54
C VAL A 164 8.54 -4.41 -8.85
N TYR A 165 8.15 -3.50 -9.76
CA TYR A 165 8.90 -3.26 -11.00
C TYR A 165 10.35 -2.81 -10.72
N HIS A 166 10.54 -1.83 -9.86
CA HIS A 166 11.88 -1.37 -9.48
C HIS A 166 12.66 -2.42 -8.71
N ALA A 167 11.99 -3.29 -7.94
CA ALA A 167 12.62 -4.36 -7.18
C ALA A 167 13.08 -5.53 -8.05
N THR A 168 12.28 -5.96 -9.01
CA THR A 168 12.44 -7.23 -9.73
C THR A 168 12.55 -7.09 -11.24
N GLY A 169 12.16 -5.95 -11.80
CA GLY A 169 11.99 -5.72 -13.23
C GLY A 169 10.71 -6.36 -13.80
N PHE A 170 9.81 -6.89 -12.96
CA PHE A 170 8.56 -7.49 -13.40
C PHE A 170 7.52 -6.41 -13.69
N ASN A 171 7.07 -6.35 -14.95
CA ASN A 171 6.08 -5.37 -15.39
C ASN A 171 4.66 -5.96 -15.39
N MET A 172 3.85 -5.54 -14.41
CA MET A 172 2.48 -6.05 -14.27
C MET A 172 1.56 -5.64 -15.42
N LEU A 173 1.83 -4.52 -16.12
CA LEU A 173 1.06 -4.13 -17.32
C LEU A 173 1.32 -5.08 -18.49
N GLU A 174 2.60 -5.46 -18.71
CA GLU A 174 2.95 -6.48 -19.71
C GLU A 174 2.35 -7.84 -19.35
N ALA A 175 2.33 -8.19 -18.07
CA ALA A 175 1.70 -9.40 -17.57
C ALA A 175 0.20 -9.43 -17.88
N LEU A 176 -0.51 -8.34 -17.61
CA LEU A 176 -1.93 -8.18 -17.93
C LEU A 176 -2.17 -8.26 -19.46
N TYR A 177 -1.31 -7.64 -20.26
CA TYR A 177 -1.37 -7.76 -21.71
C TYR A 177 -1.27 -9.24 -22.16
N GLN A 178 -0.31 -10.01 -21.64
CA GLN A 178 -0.15 -11.43 -21.98
C GLN A 178 -1.37 -12.27 -21.54
N ILE A 179 -1.92 -11.99 -20.35
CA ILE A 179 -3.12 -12.68 -19.86
C ILE A 179 -4.32 -12.45 -20.78
N PHE A 180 -4.58 -11.21 -21.17
CA PHE A 180 -5.79 -10.87 -21.94
C PHE A 180 -5.64 -11.07 -23.44
N SER A 181 -4.42 -10.93 -24.00
CA SER A 181 -4.19 -11.10 -25.44
C SER A 181 -3.71 -12.49 -25.85
N GLU A 182 -2.95 -13.16 -24.97
CA GLU A 182 -2.31 -14.44 -25.28
C GLU A 182 -2.88 -15.62 -24.47
N GLY A 183 -3.72 -15.33 -23.47
CA GLY A 183 -4.37 -16.35 -22.62
C GLY A 183 -3.40 -17.16 -21.77
N ARG A 184 -2.27 -16.56 -21.35
CA ARG A 184 -1.24 -17.25 -20.54
C ARG A 184 -0.66 -16.36 -19.45
N LEU A 185 -0.24 -16.99 -18.37
CA LEU A 185 0.57 -16.31 -17.34
C LEU A 185 2.00 -16.06 -17.85
N PRO A 186 2.60 -14.90 -17.50
CA PRO A 186 4.02 -14.68 -17.74
C PRO A 186 4.88 -15.59 -16.86
N PRO A 187 6.19 -15.74 -17.17
CA PRO A 187 7.13 -16.37 -16.25
C PRO A 187 7.28 -15.53 -14.96
N PRO A 188 7.52 -16.17 -13.80
CA PRO A 188 7.70 -15.47 -12.53
C PRO A 188 8.91 -14.52 -12.57
N PRO A 189 8.95 -13.50 -11.68
CA PRO A 189 10.08 -12.60 -11.55
C PRO A 189 11.38 -13.35 -11.31
N ARG A 190 12.48 -12.92 -11.98
CA ARG A 190 13.78 -13.57 -11.85
C ARG A 190 14.45 -13.18 -10.52
N ALA A 191 14.81 -14.16 -9.70
CA ALA A 191 15.47 -13.95 -8.40
C ALA A 191 16.78 -13.13 -8.51
N ALA A 192 17.52 -13.26 -9.61
CA ALA A 192 18.84 -12.60 -9.81
C ALA A 192 18.77 -11.06 -9.96
N ARG A 193 17.58 -10.46 -10.06
CA ARG A 193 17.40 -9.00 -10.20
C ARG A 193 16.79 -8.34 -8.97
N ARG A 194 16.60 -9.07 -7.87
CA ARG A 194 15.97 -8.52 -6.67
C ARG A 194 16.87 -7.48 -6.01
N ARG A 195 16.33 -6.29 -5.79
CA ARG A 195 16.94 -5.20 -5.01
C ARG A 195 15.94 -4.61 -4.05
N ALA A 196 16.41 -3.97 -3.00
CA ALA A 196 15.56 -3.27 -2.06
C ALA A 196 15.03 -1.97 -2.71
N VAL A 197 13.78 -1.62 -2.39
CA VAL A 197 13.11 -0.42 -2.90
C VAL A 197 12.32 0.24 -1.79
N ILE A 198 12.40 1.56 -1.73
CA ILE A 198 11.53 2.43 -0.95
C ILE A 198 10.82 3.37 -1.94
N TYR A 199 9.52 3.25 -2.03
CA TYR A 199 8.64 4.18 -2.71
C TYR A 199 8.01 5.08 -1.65
N GLU A 200 8.21 6.39 -1.73
CA GLU A 200 7.78 7.34 -0.70
C GLU A 200 7.14 8.57 -1.31
N GLN A 201 6.12 9.10 -0.65
CA GLN A 201 5.42 10.30 -1.09
C GLN A 201 5.77 11.45 -0.16
N ILE A 202 6.18 12.57 -0.75
CA ILE A 202 6.55 13.78 -0.02
C ILE A 202 5.75 14.99 -0.50
N ARG A 203 5.55 15.92 0.41
CA ARG A 203 5.05 17.27 0.14
C ARG A 203 6.05 18.30 0.65
N VAL A 204 6.32 19.28 -0.17
CA VAL A 204 6.99 20.52 0.23
C VAL A 204 5.97 21.63 0.19
N GLN A 205 5.75 22.28 1.33
CA GLN A 205 4.82 23.38 1.48
C GLN A 205 5.22 24.23 2.71
N ASP A 206 5.07 25.56 2.62
CA ASP A 206 5.34 26.50 3.72
C ASP A 206 6.74 26.32 4.34
N GLY A 207 7.75 26.05 3.51
CA GLY A 207 9.13 25.82 3.94
C GLY A 207 9.36 24.50 4.70
N CYS A 208 8.41 23.57 4.66
CA CYS A 208 8.51 22.27 5.30
C CYS A 208 8.52 21.13 4.27
N LEU A 209 9.29 20.06 4.54
CA LEU A 209 9.24 18.79 3.84
C LEU A 209 8.58 17.76 4.76
N GLU A 210 7.53 17.14 4.27
CA GLU A 210 6.70 16.15 4.98
C GLU A 210 6.56 14.87 4.17
N VAL A 211 6.54 13.72 4.85
CA VAL A 211 6.14 12.42 4.28
C VAL A 211 4.67 12.21 4.57
N MET A 212 3.87 12.00 3.53
CA MET A 212 2.41 11.98 3.62
C MET A 212 1.80 10.84 2.78
N GLY A 213 0.53 10.55 3.03
CA GLY A 213 -0.24 9.59 2.26
C GLY A 213 -0.50 10.02 0.81
N GLU A 214 -0.98 9.07 -0.01
CA GLU A 214 -1.14 9.25 -1.47
C GLU A 214 -2.13 10.35 -1.88
N ARG A 215 -3.01 10.77 -0.98
CA ARG A 215 -4.01 11.82 -1.29
C ARG A 215 -3.39 13.12 -1.77
N ILE A 216 -2.15 13.41 -1.35
CA ILE A 216 -1.44 14.62 -1.80
C ILE A 216 -1.21 14.61 -3.31
N ILE A 217 -1.10 13.43 -3.93
CA ILE A 217 -0.83 13.27 -5.36
C ILE A 217 -2.05 13.66 -6.20
N SER A 218 -3.27 13.39 -5.71
CA SER A 218 -4.50 13.72 -6.45
C SER A 218 -4.71 15.22 -6.65
N GLY A 219 -4.12 16.07 -5.79
CA GLY A 219 -4.17 17.53 -5.88
C GLY A 219 -2.92 18.18 -6.49
N ALA A 220 -1.91 17.38 -6.85
CA ALA A 220 -0.57 17.86 -7.19
C ALA A 220 -0.44 18.52 -8.58
N GLY A 221 -1.46 18.43 -9.43
CA GLY A 221 -1.36 18.84 -10.84
C GLY A 221 -0.52 17.84 -11.66
N PRO A 222 -0.05 18.25 -12.86
CA PRO A 222 0.72 17.37 -13.73
C PRO A 222 2.04 16.97 -13.08
N LEU A 223 2.28 15.67 -12.92
CA LEU A 223 3.54 15.11 -12.48
C LEU A 223 4.47 14.86 -13.66
N ARG A 224 5.77 15.07 -13.46
CA ARG A 224 6.83 14.78 -14.43
C ARG A 224 7.72 13.67 -13.89
N TYR A 225 8.00 12.68 -14.71
CA TYR A 225 8.98 11.65 -14.43
C TYR A 225 10.38 12.18 -14.66
N SER A 226 11.28 11.88 -13.75
CA SER A 226 12.72 12.20 -13.84
C SER A 226 13.54 11.08 -13.19
N GLU A 227 14.65 10.72 -13.81
CA GLU A 227 15.63 9.81 -13.24
C GLU A 227 16.70 10.60 -12.50
N ASN A 228 17.29 9.99 -11.45
CA ASN A 228 18.37 10.59 -10.65
C ASN A 228 18.03 12.02 -10.16
N CYS A 229 16.81 12.20 -9.68
CA CYS A 229 16.29 13.50 -9.22
C CYS A 229 16.16 13.51 -7.70
N PHE A 230 16.55 14.61 -7.05
CA PHE A 230 16.54 14.76 -5.59
C PHE A 230 17.32 13.67 -4.83
N GLY A 231 18.32 13.04 -5.47
CA GLY A 231 19.06 11.92 -4.88
C GLY A 231 18.33 10.57 -4.91
N ALA A 232 17.10 10.53 -5.43
CA ALA A 232 16.35 9.30 -5.70
C ALA A 232 16.73 8.71 -7.06
N ASP A 233 16.55 7.40 -7.24
CA ASP A 233 16.77 6.72 -8.54
C ASP A 233 15.75 7.17 -9.59
N ALA A 234 14.50 7.39 -9.15
CA ALA A 234 13.44 7.94 -9.96
C ALA A 234 12.51 8.82 -9.11
N ALA A 235 11.92 9.81 -9.75
CA ALA A 235 10.92 10.68 -9.14
C ALA A 235 9.79 11.00 -10.10
N LEU A 236 8.57 11.08 -9.55
CA LEU A 236 7.42 11.71 -10.22
C LEU A 236 7.07 12.94 -9.40
N SER A 237 7.26 14.15 -9.94
CA SER A 237 7.06 15.37 -9.16
C SER A 237 6.32 16.45 -9.91
N SER A 238 5.62 17.32 -9.17
CA SER A 238 5.06 18.58 -9.66
C SER A 238 6.07 19.73 -9.50
N PHE A 239 7.31 19.46 -9.08
CA PHE A 239 8.35 20.46 -8.89
C PHE A 239 8.61 21.27 -10.15
N ARG A 240 8.76 22.59 -9.96
CA ARG A 240 9.25 23.56 -10.94
C ARG A 240 10.22 24.48 -10.23
N GLU A 241 11.23 24.94 -10.93
CA GLU A 241 12.17 25.94 -10.40
C GLU A 241 11.42 27.16 -9.85
N GLY A 242 11.74 27.56 -8.63
CA GLY A 242 11.07 28.66 -7.92
C GLY A 242 9.73 28.31 -7.29
N ALA A 243 9.25 27.07 -7.38
CA ALA A 243 8.02 26.65 -6.71
C ALA A 243 8.18 26.59 -5.19
N LEU A 244 7.28 27.25 -4.46
CA LEU A 244 7.23 27.22 -2.99
C LEU A 244 6.45 26.02 -2.43
N ALA A 245 5.61 25.42 -3.24
CA ALA A 245 4.84 24.23 -2.88
C ALA A 245 4.84 23.21 -4.03
N TRP A 246 5.12 21.95 -3.73
CA TRP A 246 5.14 20.84 -4.68
C TRP A 246 5.06 19.50 -3.98
N THR A 247 4.73 18.46 -4.72
CA THR A 247 4.69 17.08 -4.24
C THR A 247 5.57 16.21 -5.12
N ALA A 248 6.07 15.12 -4.54
CA ALA A 248 6.78 14.11 -5.31
C ALA A 248 6.53 12.71 -4.76
N ILE A 249 6.64 11.75 -5.66
CA ILE A 249 6.88 10.35 -5.38
C ILE A 249 8.37 10.13 -5.61
N LEU A 250 9.08 9.63 -4.63
CA LEU A 250 10.51 9.33 -4.69
C LEU A 250 10.72 7.82 -4.60
N ILE A 251 11.60 7.29 -5.44
CA ILE A 251 11.92 5.87 -5.50
C ILE A 251 13.41 5.69 -5.23
N PHE A 252 13.74 5.00 -4.15
CA PHE A 252 15.11 4.72 -3.74
C PHE A 252 15.37 3.22 -3.85
N CYS A 253 16.42 2.85 -4.56
CA CYS A 253 16.86 1.47 -4.73
C CYS A 253 18.20 1.23 -4.05
N GLY A 254 18.42 0.01 -3.56
CA GLY A 254 19.70 -0.44 -3.00
C GLY A 254 19.89 -1.94 -3.15
N ALA A 255 21.12 -2.43 -3.05
CA ALA A 255 21.38 -3.87 -2.99
C ALA A 255 20.80 -4.47 -1.71
N THR A 256 20.74 -3.69 -0.65
CA THR A 256 20.12 -4.04 0.64
C THR A 256 19.11 -2.96 1.06
N LEU A 257 18.22 -3.33 1.96
CA LEU A 257 17.26 -2.38 2.52
C LEU A 257 17.95 -1.25 3.31
N GLU A 258 19.05 -1.57 3.99
CA GLU A 258 19.85 -0.58 4.70
C GLU A 258 20.47 0.46 3.74
N GLU A 259 20.96 0.03 2.59
CA GLU A 259 21.46 0.93 1.54
C GLU A 259 20.36 1.83 1.00
N ALA A 260 19.18 1.26 0.68
CA ALA A 260 18.03 2.05 0.21
C ALA A 260 17.63 3.12 1.25
N TRP A 261 17.57 2.77 2.55
CA TRP A 261 17.31 3.72 3.63
C TRP A 261 18.40 4.78 3.78
N SER A 262 19.67 4.39 3.61
CA SER A 262 20.80 5.35 3.67
C SER A 262 20.70 6.39 2.54
N ARG A 263 20.42 5.95 1.31
CA ARG A 263 20.23 6.83 0.15
C ARG A 263 19.04 7.76 0.35
N ARG A 264 17.93 7.23 0.86
CA ARG A 264 16.74 8.01 1.18
C ARG A 264 17.06 9.10 2.21
N ARG A 265 17.75 8.78 3.31
CA ARG A 265 18.12 9.78 4.33
C ARG A 265 18.99 10.88 3.74
N ALA A 266 20.02 10.51 2.99
CA ALA A 266 20.91 11.47 2.33
C ALA A 266 20.15 12.40 1.37
N ALA A 267 19.18 11.89 0.62
CA ALA A 267 18.36 12.67 -0.29
C ALA A 267 17.48 13.69 0.47
N ILE A 268 16.79 13.26 1.54
CA ILE A 268 15.96 14.16 2.37
C ILE A 268 16.81 15.26 3.02
N GLU A 269 17.97 14.93 3.57
CA GLU A 269 18.91 15.92 4.12
C GLU A 269 19.42 16.90 3.07
N THR A 270 19.74 16.42 1.87
CA THR A 270 20.19 17.26 0.76
C THR A 270 19.10 18.21 0.32
N MET A 271 17.88 17.74 0.12
CA MET A 271 16.73 18.59 -0.19
C MET A 271 16.49 19.65 0.91
N GLY A 272 16.58 19.25 2.17
CA GLY A 272 16.46 20.18 3.30
C GLY A 272 17.45 21.33 3.23
N LYS A 273 18.72 21.04 2.88
CA LYS A 273 19.79 22.04 2.76
C LYS A 273 19.64 22.89 1.50
N GLU A 274 19.42 22.27 0.33
CA GLU A 274 19.35 22.95 -0.96
C GLU A 274 18.17 23.91 -1.07
N PHE A 275 17.02 23.51 -0.54
CA PHE A 275 15.79 24.31 -0.60
C PHE A 275 15.50 25.07 0.71
N GLY A 276 16.37 24.99 1.72
CA GLY A 276 16.18 25.67 3.00
C GLY A 276 14.93 25.18 3.76
N LEU A 277 14.61 23.87 3.66
CA LEU A 277 13.38 23.32 4.22
C LEU A 277 13.59 22.78 5.65
N LYS A 278 12.60 22.98 6.48
CA LYS A 278 12.47 22.25 7.73
C LYS A 278 11.95 20.84 7.47
N ILE A 279 12.70 19.84 7.90
CA ILE A 279 12.31 18.44 7.77
C ILE A 279 11.47 18.04 8.98
N THR A 280 10.30 17.45 8.74
CA THR A 280 9.46 16.96 9.85
C THR A 280 10.07 15.71 10.49
N PRO A 281 9.80 15.43 11.81
CA PRO A 281 10.34 14.25 12.48
C PRO A 281 10.01 12.92 11.79
N GLU A 282 8.88 12.85 11.11
CA GLU A 282 8.46 11.68 10.31
C GLU A 282 9.34 11.52 9.06
N ALA A 283 9.71 12.62 8.41
CA ALA A 283 10.61 12.62 7.27
C ALA A 283 12.08 12.37 7.69
N GLU A 284 12.51 12.78 8.88
CA GLU A 284 13.83 12.45 9.44
C GLU A 284 13.94 10.97 9.79
N ARG A 285 12.92 10.43 10.46
CA ARG A 285 12.88 9.01 10.84
C ARG A 285 12.72 8.18 9.58
N GLY A 286 13.75 7.48 9.24
CA GLY A 286 13.67 6.34 8.34
C GLY A 286 12.82 5.24 8.96
N ARG A 287 12.94 4.20 9.26
CA ARG A 287 12.21 3.08 9.85
C ARG A 287 11.77 3.34 11.30
#